data_db2f15a68d2f326967a8de54a6a68826
#
_entry.id   db2f15a68d2f326967a8de54a6a68826
#
_cell.length_a   1.000
_cell.length_b   1.000
_cell.length_c   1.000
_cell.angle_alpha   90.00
_cell.angle_beta   90.00
_cell.angle_gamma   90.00
#
_symmetry.space_group_name_H-M   'P 1'
#
loop_
_entity.id
_entity.type
_entity.pdbx_description
1 polymer ?
#
loop_
_entity_poly.entity_id
_entity_poly.type
_entity_poly.pdbx_seq_one_letter_code
_entity_poly.pdbx_strand_id
1 'polypeptide(L)'
;MAAPHPPKVEVFDPAARANIDPKGILREVEEFREQPFGLYLARPTPGRAQFHYLESWLVPGLGLRLTDFWFSPGHERDQDFYLDVVRVHRDGPRWVATDLYVDIVLKDKLSLKIIDTDELLEALEAGLVTAEEAEYALRTTYTAVEGLAAHGYDLAAWLATLDIALTWRRHP
;
A
#
# COMPACT_ATOMS: atom_id res chain seq x y z
N MET A 1 -6.46 24.04 1.16
CA MET A 1 -6.60 22.64 0.68
C MET A 1 -5.81 22.47 -0.61
N ALA A 2 -5.10 21.37 -0.73
CA ALA A 2 -4.45 21.03 -2.00
C ALA A 2 -5.52 20.76 -3.05
N ALA A 3 -5.26 21.13 -4.31
CA ALA A 3 -6.14 20.79 -5.42
C ALA A 3 -6.17 19.26 -5.60
N PRO A 4 -7.30 18.67 -6.00
CA PRO A 4 -7.37 17.24 -6.28
C PRO A 4 -6.35 16.88 -7.37
N HIS A 5 -5.70 15.73 -7.20
CA HIS A 5 -4.72 15.22 -8.16
C HIS A 5 -5.22 13.90 -8.79
N PRO A 6 -4.79 13.57 -10.01
CA PRO A 6 -5.11 12.25 -10.58
C PRO A 6 -4.48 11.14 -9.75
N PRO A 7 -5.00 9.90 -9.86
CA PRO A 7 -4.43 8.75 -9.17
C PRO A 7 -2.93 8.63 -9.43
N LYS A 8 -2.17 8.42 -8.36
CA LYS A 8 -0.73 8.19 -8.47
C LYS A 8 -0.47 6.78 -8.98
N VAL A 9 0.48 6.64 -9.89
CA VAL A 9 0.84 5.36 -10.50
C VAL A 9 2.28 5.04 -10.15
N GLU A 10 2.50 3.84 -9.62
CA GLU A 10 3.84 3.29 -9.38
C GLU A 10 4.08 2.04 -10.21
N VAL A 11 5.32 1.88 -10.66
CA VAL A 11 5.75 0.70 -11.42
C VAL A 11 6.79 -0.07 -10.61
N PHE A 12 6.63 -1.39 -10.57
CA PHE A 12 7.56 -2.32 -9.92
C PHE A 12 8.08 -3.28 -10.97
N ASP A 13 9.39 -3.23 -11.20
CA ASP A 13 10.07 -4.03 -12.21
C ASP A 13 11.10 -4.97 -11.57
N PRO A 14 10.72 -6.22 -11.24
CA PRO A 14 11.64 -7.16 -10.62
C PRO A 14 12.85 -7.48 -11.49
N ALA A 15 12.69 -7.56 -12.81
CA ALA A 15 13.79 -7.87 -13.72
C ALA A 15 14.85 -6.76 -13.73
N ALA A 16 14.42 -5.50 -13.64
CA ALA A 16 15.31 -4.34 -13.57
C ALA A 16 15.74 -3.99 -12.15
N ARG A 17 15.20 -4.67 -11.12
CA ARG A 17 15.41 -4.35 -9.71
C ARG A 17 15.09 -2.89 -9.40
N ALA A 18 13.97 -2.42 -9.93
CA ALA A 18 13.59 -1.02 -9.87
C ALA A 18 12.13 -0.83 -9.45
N ASN A 19 11.90 0.24 -8.70
CA ASN A 19 10.59 0.79 -8.42
C ASN A 19 10.57 2.21 -8.98
N ILE A 20 9.67 2.49 -9.90
CA ILE A 20 9.47 3.84 -10.44
C ILE A 20 8.35 4.48 -9.62
N ASP A 21 8.70 5.50 -8.85
CA ASP A 21 7.76 6.16 -7.96
C ASP A 21 6.74 7.03 -8.73
N PRO A 22 5.72 7.58 -8.04
CA PRO A 22 4.69 8.38 -8.72
C PRO A 22 5.21 9.64 -9.44
N LYS A 23 6.41 10.10 -9.09
CA LYS A 23 7.06 11.25 -9.75
C LYS A 23 7.90 10.82 -10.96
N GLY A 24 7.95 9.52 -11.27
CA GLY A 24 8.76 8.97 -12.34
C GLY A 24 10.23 8.76 -11.96
N ILE A 25 10.57 8.86 -10.67
CA ILE A 25 11.93 8.65 -10.19
C ILE A 25 12.19 7.16 -10.00
N LEU A 26 13.25 6.67 -10.62
CA LEU A 26 13.68 5.29 -10.45
C LEU A 26 14.35 5.11 -9.09
N ARG A 27 13.83 4.16 -8.32
CA ARG A 27 14.36 3.76 -7.01
C ARG A 27 14.93 2.36 -7.12
N GLU A 28 16.19 2.17 -6.72
CA GLU A 28 16.79 0.84 -6.67
C GLU A 28 16.14 0.00 -5.58
N VAL A 29 15.86 -1.26 -5.90
CA VAL A 29 15.25 -2.24 -5.00
C VAL A 29 16.29 -3.29 -4.63
N GLU A 30 16.50 -3.49 -3.34
CA GLU A 30 17.46 -4.49 -2.84
C GLU A 30 16.93 -5.91 -3.00
N GLU A 31 15.63 -6.10 -2.78
CA GLU A 31 15.00 -7.42 -2.85
C GLU A 31 13.60 -7.33 -3.43
N PHE A 32 13.30 -8.22 -4.35
CA PHE A 32 11.96 -8.58 -4.78
C PHE A 32 11.72 -10.06 -4.49
N ARG A 33 10.52 -10.41 -4.03
CA ARG A 33 10.05 -11.80 -3.92
C ARG A 33 8.65 -11.91 -4.46
N GLU A 34 8.46 -12.77 -5.43
CA GLU A 34 7.16 -13.04 -6.01
C GLU A 34 6.54 -14.27 -5.35
N GLN A 35 5.27 -14.16 -4.95
CA GLN A 35 4.48 -15.24 -4.39
C GLN A 35 3.16 -15.34 -5.18
N PRO A 36 2.43 -16.46 -5.10
CA PRO A 36 1.15 -16.58 -5.83
C PRO A 36 0.14 -15.49 -5.50
N PHE A 37 0.19 -14.94 -4.28
CA PHE A 37 -0.73 -13.89 -3.83
C PHE A 37 -0.19 -12.46 -4.02
N GLY A 38 1.08 -12.28 -4.33
CA GLY A 38 1.60 -10.90 -4.45
C GLY A 38 3.11 -10.77 -4.61
N LEU A 39 3.55 -9.52 -4.54
CA LEU A 39 4.93 -9.13 -4.74
C LEU A 39 5.47 -8.39 -3.50
N TYR A 40 6.57 -8.90 -2.96
CA TYR A 40 7.34 -8.23 -1.91
C TYR A 40 8.46 -7.40 -2.52
N LEU A 41 8.73 -6.25 -1.90
CA LEU A 41 9.92 -5.47 -2.18
C LEU A 41 10.48 -4.85 -0.91
N ALA A 42 11.80 -4.67 -0.89
CA ALA A 42 12.51 -3.96 0.17
C ALA A 42 13.54 -3.03 -0.45
N ARG A 43 13.55 -1.78 -0.02
CA ARG A 43 14.48 -0.78 -0.54
C ARG A 43 14.75 0.37 0.42
N PRO A 44 15.94 1.00 0.31
CA PRO A 44 16.20 2.27 0.97
C PRO A 44 15.38 3.40 0.36
N THR A 45 15.25 4.48 1.10
CA THR A 45 14.51 5.67 0.68
C THR A 45 15.40 6.92 0.79
N PRO A 46 16.46 7.00 -0.03
CA PRO A 46 17.39 8.13 0.06
C PRO A 46 16.67 9.46 -0.23
N GLY A 47 17.01 10.49 0.51
CA GLY A 47 16.41 11.81 0.36
C GLY A 47 15.08 12.01 1.09
N ARG A 48 14.56 10.99 1.79
CA ARG A 48 13.37 11.13 2.63
C ARG A 48 13.79 11.38 4.07
N ALA A 49 13.23 12.44 4.68
CA ALA A 49 13.57 12.81 6.04
C ALA A 49 12.87 11.91 7.08
N GLN A 50 11.64 11.47 6.77
CA GLN A 50 10.79 10.79 7.74
C GLN A 50 11.13 9.31 7.92
N PHE A 51 11.60 8.65 6.86
CA PHE A 51 11.95 7.22 6.91
C PHE A 51 13.13 6.95 5.98
N HIS A 52 13.95 5.94 6.34
CA HIS A 52 15.19 5.62 5.62
C HIS A 52 15.12 4.31 4.84
N TYR A 53 14.08 3.52 5.07
CA TYR A 53 13.88 2.21 4.45
C TYR A 53 12.40 1.88 4.41
N LEU A 54 11.99 1.01 3.50
CA LEU A 54 10.65 0.45 3.50
C LEU A 54 10.66 -1.01 3.02
N GLU A 55 9.69 -1.75 3.51
CA GLU A 55 9.28 -3.05 3.00
C GLU A 55 7.83 -2.93 2.59
N SER A 56 7.46 -3.53 1.47
CA SER A 56 6.07 -3.50 0.98
C SER A 56 5.66 -4.83 0.38
N TRP A 57 4.38 -5.13 0.50
CA TRP A 57 3.71 -6.17 -0.25
C TRP A 57 2.62 -5.57 -1.12
N LEU A 58 2.63 -5.92 -2.41
CA LEU A 58 1.48 -5.73 -3.28
C LEU A 58 0.66 -7.01 -3.25
N VAL A 59 -0.62 -6.90 -2.88
CA VAL A 59 -1.55 -8.04 -2.84
C VAL A 59 -2.75 -7.72 -3.71
N PRO A 60 -2.67 -8.00 -5.03
CA PRO A 60 -3.71 -7.59 -5.99
C PRO A 60 -5.10 -8.13 -5.66
N GLY A 61 -5.19 -9.36 -5.15
CA GLY A 61 -6.48 -9.97 -4.79
C GLY A 61 -7.20 -9.24 -3.65
N LEU A 62 -6.49 -8.49 -2.83
CA LEU A 62 -7.06 -7.66 -1.77
C LEU A 62 -7.18 -6.20 -2.19
N GLY A 63 -6.58 -5.80 -3.31
CA GLY A 63 -6.50 -4.40 -3.70
C GLY A 63 -5.67 -3.54 -2.75
N LEU A 64 -4.65 -4.11 -2.13
CA LEU A 64 -3.84 -3.43 -1.12
C LEU A 64 -2.35 -3.47 -1.43
N ARG A 65 -1.69 -2.37 -1.11
CA ARG A 65 -0.27 -2.31 -0.85
C ARG A 65 -0.08 -2.15 0.65
N LEU A 66 0.68 -3.05 1.26
CA LEU A 66 0.93 -3.03 2.69
C LEU A 66 2.39 -2.68 2.90
N THR A 67 2.67 -1.62 3.65
CA THR A 67 4.03 -1.10 3.82
C THR A 67 4.39 -0.99 5.29
N ASP A 68 5.60 -1.44 5.62
CA ASP A 68 6.28 -1.11 6.86
C ASP A 68 7.33 -0.04 6.55
N PHE A 69 7.09 1.19 7.00
CA PHE A 69 8.04 2.28 6.92
C PHE A 69 8.99 2.23 8.10
N TRP A 70 10.28 2.18 7.84
CA TRP A 70 11.30 2.25 8.88
C TRP A 70 11.62 3.71 9.15
N PHE A 71 10.96 4.27 10.14
CA PHE A 71 11.09 5.69 10.46
C PHE A 71 12.48 6.07 10.92
N SER A 72 12.94 7.24 10.46
CA SER A 72 14.17 7.84 10.94
C SER A 72 14.01 8.30 12.39
N PRO A 73 15.11 8.29 13.21
CA PRO A 73 15.04 8.76 14.58
C PRO A 73 14.39 10.14 14.70
N GLY A 74 13.42 10.28 15.60
CA GLY A 74 12.67 11.51 15.81
C GLY A 74 11.46 11.70 14.89
N HIS A 75 11.24 10.79 13.94
CA HIS A 75 10.10 10.83 13.00
C HIS A 75 9.13 9.66 13.21
N GLU A 76 9.30 8.90 14.26
CA GLU A 76 8.47 7.74 14.56
C GLU A 76 6.99 8.12 14.63
N ARG A 77 6.15 7.28 14.04
CA ARG A 77 4.69 7.40 14.09
C ARG A 77 4.09 6.23 14.85
N ASP A 78 2.95 6.47 15.44
CA ASP A 78 2.19 5.45 16.18
C ASP A 78 1.43 4.53 15.20
N GLN A 79 2.18 3.79 14.41
CA GLN A 79 1.68 2.85 13.40
C GLN A 79 2.69 1.74 13.18
N ASP A 80 2.19 0.57 12.75
CA ASP A 80 3.03 -0.57 12.37
C ASP A 80 2.99 -0.78 10.85
N PHE A 81 1.79 -0.73 10.25
CA PHE A 81 1.61 -0.92 8.81
C PHE A 81 0.75 0.19 8.20
N TYR A 82 1.09 0.52 6.97
CA TYR A 82 0.34 1.46 6.16
C TYR A 82 -0.25 0.71 4.96
N LEU A 83 -1.56 0.74 4.81
CA LEU A 83 -2.26 0.03 3.75
C LEU A 83 -2.82 1.04 2.77
N ASP A 84 -2.25 1.05 1.56
CA ASP A 84 -2.78 1.84 0.46
C ASP A 84 -3.81 1.01 -0.31
N VAL A 85 -4.96 1.59 -0.60
CA VAL A 85 -5.92 0.99 -1.52
C VAL A 85 -5.43 1.22 -2.94
N VAL A 86 -5.16 0.14 -3.64
CA VAL A 86 -4.58 0.18 -4.99
C VAL A 86 -5.31 -0.76 -5.94
N ARG A 87 -5.23 -0.44 -7.22
CA ARG A 87 -5.59 -1.40 -8.28
C ARG A 87 -4.30 -1.79 -9.00
N VAL A 88 -4.01 -3.07 -9.04
CA VAL A 88 -2.77 -3.60 -9.60
C VAL A 88 -3.05 -4.33 -10.91
N HIS A 89 -2.28 -4.04 -11.93
CA HIS A 89 -2.28 -4.82 -13.17
C HIS A 89 -0.85 -5.16 -13.59
N ARG A 90 -0.74 -6.13 -14.48
CA ARG A 90 0.55 -6.54 -15.05
C ARG A 90 0.74 -5.91 -16.42
N ASP A 91 1.96 -5.44 -16.66
CA ASP A 91 2.41 -4.95 -17.97
C ASP A 91 3.71 -5.72 -18.30
N GLY A 92 3.56 -6.89 -18.93
CA GLY A 92 4.67 -7.82 -19.13
C GLY A 92 5.25 -8.27 -17.78
N PRO A 93 6.57 -8.13 -17.57
CA PRO A 93 7.20 -8.47 -16.29
C PRO A 93 6.95 -7.44 -15.19
N ARG A 94 6.37 -6.29 -15.51
CA ARG A 94 6.14 -5.19 -14.57
C ARG A 94 4.81 -5.32 -13.86
N TRP A 95 4.78 -4.84 -12.63
CA TRP A 95 3.57 -4.66 -11.83
C TRP A 95 3.28 -3.17 -11.77
N VAL A 96 2.05 -2.78 -12.07
CA VAL A 96 1.63 -1.38 -12.06
C VAL A 96 0.53 -1.20 -11.03
N ALA A 97 0.77 -0.34 -10.06
CA ALA A 97 -0.18 -0.04 -8.99
C ALA A 97 -0.72 1.37 -9.16
N THR A 98 -2.03 1.49 -9.23
CA THR A 98 -2.74 2.77 -9.24
C THR A 98 -3.32 3.01 -7.86
N ASP A 99 -2.89 4.09 -7.20
CA ASP A 99 -3.34 4.49 -5.87
C ASP A 99 -4.72 5.12 -5.96
N LEU A 100 -5.70 4.60 -5.22
CA LEU A 100 -7.07 5.10 -5.17
C LEU A 100 -7.38 5.86 -3.89
N TYR A 101 -6.41 6.56 -3.36
CA TYR A 101 -6.47 7.61 -2.32
C TYR A 101 -6.67 7.12 -0.89
N VAL A 102 -7.63 6.22 -0.65
CA VAL A 102 -7.95 5.81 0.71
C VAL A 102 -6.83 4.99 1.31
N ASP A 103 -6.45 5.33 2.52
CA ASP A 103 -5.41 4.63 3.27
C ASP A 103 -5.95 4.13 4.60
N ILE A 104 -5.38 3.01 5.05
CA ILE A 104 -5.62 2.46 6.38
C ILE A 104 -4.30 2.47 7.12
N VAL A 105 -4.26 3.17 8.26
CA VAL A 105 -3.10 3.19 9.15
C VAL A 105 -3.36 2.19 10.26
N LEU A 106 -2.58 1.12 10.32
CA LEU A 106 -2.78 0.04 11.26
C LEU A 106 -1.75 0.09 12.40
N LYS A 107 -2.24 0.09 13.62
CA LYS A 107 -1.47 -0.29 14.79
C LYS A 107 -1.81 -1.74 15.11
N ASP A 108 -0.90 -2.63 14.74
CA ASP A 108 -1.14 -4.08 14.74
C ASP A 108 -1.60 -4.59 16.11
N LYS A 109 -2.64 -5.42 16.11
CA LYS A 109 -3.27 -6.00 17.31
C LYS A 109 -3.93 -4.97 18.24
N LEU A 110 -4.12 -3.74 17.80
CA LEU A 110 -4.69 -2.69 18.65
C LEU A 110 -5.81 -1.91 17.97
N SER A 111 -5.53 -1.23 16.86
CA SER A 111 -6.49 -0.30 16.25
C SER A 111 -6.13 0.02 14.81
N LEU A 112 -7.06 0.63 14.09
CA LEU A 112 -6.81 1.20 12.78
C LEU A 112 -7.44 2.58 12.66
N LYS A 113 -6.95 3.34 11.66
CA LYS A 113 -7.52 4.61 11.27
C LYS A 113 -7.62 4.66 9.76
N ILE A 114 -8.77 5.09 9.24
CA ILE A 114 -8.97 5.33 7.81
C ILE A 114 -8.71 6.81 7.55
N ILE A 115 -7.91 7.11 6.52
CA ILE A 115 -7.60 8.48 6.12
C ILE A 115 -7.80 8.67 4.62
N ASP A 116 -7.87 9.94 4.20
CA ASP A 116 -7.90 10.37 2.80
C ASP A 116 -9.14 9.95 2.00
N THR A 117 -10.24 9.62 2.66
CA THR A 117 -11.54 9.40 2.01
C THR A 117 -12.02 10.67 1.31
N ASP A 118 -11.76 11.83 1.91
CA ASP A 118 -12.07 13.13 1.32
C ASP A 118 -11.34 13.35 -0.01
N GLU A 119 -10.08 12.94 -0.11
CA GLU A 119 -9.31 13.04 -1.37
C GLU A 119 -9.95 12.19 -2.48
N LEU A 120 -10.43 10.99 -2.16
CA LEU A 120 -11.16 10.15 -3.12
C LEU A 120 -12.43 10.83 -3.63
N LEU A 121 -13.21 11.41 -2.73
CA LEU A 121 -14.47 12.08 -3.10
C LEU A 121 -14.22 13.35 -3.90
N GLU A 122 -13.20 14.12 -3.56
CA GLU A 122 -12.77 15.28 -4.33
C GLU A 122 -12.32 14.89 -5.73
N ALA A 123 -11.56 13.79 -5.86
CA ALA A 123 -11.13 13.28 -7.16
C ALA A 123 -12.34 12.81 -8.01
N LEU A 124 -13.32 12.17 -7.39
CA LEU A 124 -14.54 11.75 -8.06
C LEU A 124 -15.33 12.97 -8.57
N GLU A 125 -15.51 13.97 -7.73
CA GLU A 125 -16.21 15.21 -8.11
C GLU A 125 -15.49 15.94 -9.24
N ALA A 126 -14.17 15.94 -9.24
CA ALA A 126 -13.33 16.54 -10.28
C ALA A 126 -13.26 15.72 -11.59
N GLY A 127 -13.86 14.52 -11.62
CA GLY A 127 -13.81 13.64 -12.79
C GLY A 127 -12.46 12.95 -13.01
N LEU A 128 -11.61 12.90 -12.00
CA LEU A 128 -10.29 12.27 -12.06
C LEU A 128 -10.35 10.75 -11.84
N VAL A 129 -11.41 10.28 -11.21
CA VAL A 129 -11.74 8.85 -11.08
C VAL A 129 -13.20 8.65 -11.45
N THR A 130 -13.52 7.43 -11.89
CA THR A 130 -14.91 7.05 -12.21
C THR A 130 -15.66 6.63 -10.94
N ALA A 131 -17.00 6.60 -11.04
CA ALA A 131 -17.82 6.07 -9.94
C ALA A 131 -17.49 4.59 -9.65
N GLU A 132 -17.15 3.81 -10.68
CA GLU A 132 -16.73 2.41 -10.53
C GLU A 132 -15.41 2.29 -9.75
N GLU A 133 -14.45 3.15 -10.06
CA GLU A 133 -13.17 3.18 -9.33
C GLU A 133 -13.36 3.61 -7.88
N ALA A 134 -14.21 4.59 -7.63
CA ALA A 134 -14.54 5.03 -6.27
C ALA A 134 -15.26 3.93 -5.47
N GLU A 135 -16.21 3.23 -6.08
CA GLU A 135 -16.88 2.09 -5.46
C GLU A 135 -15.88 0.97 -5.13
N TYR A 136 -15.01 0.65 -6.07
CA TYR A 136 -13.94 -0.34 -5.84
C TYR A 136 -13.08 0.05 -4.62
N ALA A 137 -12.65 1.31 -4.55
CA ALA A 137 -11.82 1.79 -3.45
C ALA A 137 -12.53 1.67 -2.09
N LEU A 138 -13.81 2.03 -2.03
CA LEU A 138 -14.59 1.94 -0.80
C LEU A 138 -14.85 0.49 -0.39
N ARG A 139 -15.20 -0.39 -1.34
CA ARG A 139 -15.43 -1.80 -1.05
C ARG A 139 -14.15 -2.50 -0.59
N THR A 140 -13.02 -2.17 -1.21
CA THR A 140 -11.71 -2.67 -0.79
C THR A 140 -11.40 -2.25 0.65
N THR A 141 -11.66 -0.98 0.99
CA THR A 141 -11.51 -0.46 2.34
C THR A 141 -12.41 -1.20 3.33
N TYR A 142 -13.68 -1.38 3.00
CA TYR A 142 -14.65 -2.07 3.89
C TYR A 142 -14.24 -3.51 4.15
N THR A 143 -13.83 -4.23 3.12
CA THR A 143 -13.36 -5.61 3.26
C THR A 143 -12.17 -5.71 4.21
N ALA A 144 -11.20 -4.82 4.05
CA ALA A 144 -10.01 -4.80 4.92
C ALA A 144 -10.37 -4.45 6.37
N VAL A 145 -11.20 -3.43 6.57
CA VAL A 145 -11.63 -2.99 7.91
C VAL A 145 -12.44 -4.08 8.62
N GLU A 146 -13.38 -4.69 7.91
CA GLU A 146 -14.18 -5.80 8.47
C GLU A 146 -13.31 -6.99 8.85
N GLY A 147 -12.37 -7.36 7.98
CA GLY A 147 -11.45 -8.47 8.23
C GLY A 147 -10.53 -8.20 9.42
N LEU A 148 -9.94 -7.02 9.48
CA LEU A 148 -9.09 -6.61 10.60
C LEU A 148 -9.87 -6.54 11.92
N ALA A 149 -11.04 -5.90 11.91
CA ALA A 149 -11.87 -5.77 13.13
C ALA A 149 -12.31 -7.14 13.66
N ALA A 150 -12.68 -8.07 12.78
CA ALA A 150 -13.08 -9.42 13.16
C ALA A 150 -11.93 -10.23 13.80
N HIS A 151 -10.69 -9.82 13.60
CA HIS A 151 -9.50 -10.52 14.10
C HIS A 151 -8.67 -9.68 15.10
N GLY A 152 -9.33 -8.73 15.78
CA GLY A 152 -8.66 -7.91 16.80
C GLY A 152 -7.56 -7.01 16.23
N TYR A 153 -7.69 -6.59 14.97
CA TYR A 153 -6.70 -5.77 14.27
C TYR A 153 -5.34 -6.45 14.09
N ASP A 154 -5.32 -7.77 14.18
CA ASP A 154 -4.13 -8.58 13.92
C ASP A 154 -4.04 -8.88 12.42
N LEU A 155 -3.09 -8.22 11.74
CA LEU A 155 -2.92 -8.35 10.28
C LEU A 155 -2.65 -9.80 9.88
N ALA A 156 -1.73 -10.46 10.56
CA ALA A 156 -1.36 -11.83 10.25
C ALA A 156 -2.53 -12.80 10.45
N ALA A 157 -3.33 -12.60 11.50
CA ALA A 157 -4.49 -13.43 11.79
C ALA A 157 -5.57 -13.28 10.72
N TRP A 158 -5.87 -12.04 10.30
CA TRP A 158 -6.82 -11.82 9.21
C TRP A 158 -6.34 -12.47 7.91
N LEU A 159 -5.10 -12.21 7.51
CA LEU A 159 -4.56 -12.72 6.24
C LEU A 159 -4.45 -14.25 6.23
N ALA A 160 -4.21 -14.87 7.38
CA ALA A 160 -4.19 -16.34 7.49
C ALA A 160 -5.53 -16.97 7.10
N THR A 161 -6.65 -16.29 7.33
CA THR A 161 -7.99 -16.79 6.89
C THR A 161 -8.13 -16.81 5.37
N LEU A 162 -7.26 -16.11 4.66
CA LEU A 162 -7.24 -16.01 3.20
C LEU A 162 -6.07 -16.79 2.58
N ASP A 163 -5.40 -17.64 3.37
CA ASP A 163 -4.21 -18.39 2.98
C ASP A 163 -3.06 -17.48 2.51
N ILE A 164 -2.95 -16.29 3.11
CA ILE A 164 -1.88 -15.33 2.84
C ILE A 164 -0.98 -15.21 4.07
N ALA A 165 0.31 -15.49 3.89
CA ALA A 165 1.32 -15.29 4.91
C ALA A 165 2.36 -14.29 4.39
N LEU A 166 2.34 -13.07 4.92
CA LEU A 166 3.34 -12.06 4.61
C LEU A 166 4.57 -12.29 5.47
N THR A 167 5.73 -12.18 4.87
CA THR A 167 7.01 -12.24 5.57
C THR A 167 7.69 -10.87 5.49
N TRP A 168 8.30 -10.47 6.58
CA TRP A 168 8.92 -9.17 6.74
C TRP A 168 10.33 -9.33 7.31
N ARG A 169 11.24 -8.44 6.95
CA ARG A 169 12.59 -8.41 7.53
C ARG A 169 12.54 -8.04 9.01
N ARG A 170 11.66 -7.09 9.36
CA ARG A 170 11.58 -6.51 10.69
C ARG A 170 10.55 -7.16 11.61
N HIS A 171 9.60 -7.92 11.06
CA HIS A 171 8.57 -8.64 11.82
C HIS A 171 8.67 -10.15 11.53
N PRO A 172 9.72 -10.81 12.04
CA PRO A 172 9.97 -12.23 11.76
C PRO A 172 8.95 -13.16 12.41
#